data_b6285c06064ee0e07b7759844a6f769f
#
_entry.id   b6285c06064ee0e07b7759844a6f769f
#
_cell.length_a   1.000
_cell.length_b   1.000
_cell.length_c   1.000
_cell.angle_alpha   90.00
_cell.angle_beta   90.00
_cell.angle_gamma   90.00
#
_symmetry.space_group_name_H-M   'P 1'
#
loop_
_entity.id
_entity.type
_entity.pdbx_description
1 polymer ?
#
loop_
_entity_poly.entity_id
_entity_poly.type
_entity_poly.pdbx_seq_one_letter_code
_entity_poly.pdbx_strand_id
1 'polypeptide(L)'
;MRNFYKLNHHYQTFDFVQAKEAEFLGLSKRKMSVWEALDYLNTLVDDSDPDIELDQLQHLLQTAEAIRQDGHPDWFVLTGLLHDLGKVLCLYGEPQWAVVGDTYPVGCQFSDKIVYSEFFADNPDFSDERYNTKLGVYTENCGLDHVKMSWGHDEYLYHVMKAYLPKPALYMIRYHSFYAQHREGAYNHLMNKEDHENFEWVKKFNPYDLYSKAPVPPDAKALRPYYEDLIAKYLPDELLF
;
A
#
# COMPACT_ATOMS: atom_id res chain seq x y z
N MET A 1 1.19 -15.03 10.80
CA MET A 1 -0.01 -14.32 10.33
C MET A 1 -0.94 -13.88 11.47
N ARG A 2 -1.63 -14.75 12.25
CA ARG A 2 -2.60 -14.34 13.30
C ARG A 2 -2.01 -13.41 14.37
N ASN A 3 -0.80 -13.69 14.88
CA ASN A 3 -0.17 -12.80 15.87
C ASN A 3 0.24 -11.44 15.31
N PHE A 4 0.59 -11.39 14.04
CA PHE A 4 0.87 -10.17 13.29
C PHE A 4 -0.37 -9.26 13.27
N TYR A 5 -1.54 -9.75 12.81
CA TYR A 5 -2.77 -8.97 12.77
C TYR A 5 -3.27 -8.57 14.17
N LYS A 6 -3.01 -9.38 15.20
CA LYS A 6 -3.32 -9.01 16.57
C LYS A 6 -2.57 -7.73 16.99
N LEU A 7 -1.28 -7.62 16.66
CA LEU A 7 -0.49 -6.42 16.94
C LEU A 7 -0.93 -5.24 16.07
N ASN A 8 -1.11 -5.47 14.76
CA ASN A 8 -1.58 -4.45 13.85
C ASN A 8 -2.89 -3.83 14.35
N HIS A 9 -3.94 -4.64 14.57
CA HIS A 9 -5.25 -4.15 14.98
C HIS A 9 -5.27 -3.52 16.37
N HIS A 10 -4.41 -3.99 17.29
CA HIS A 10 -4.31 -3.40 18.62
C HIS A 10 -3.69 -2.00 18.60
N TYR A 11 -2.61 -1.80 17.82
CA TYR A 11 -1.81 -0.59 17.89
C TYR A 11 -2.15 0.47 16.83
N GLN A 12 -2.82 0.12 15.73
CA GLN A 12 -3.23 1.07 14.70
C GLN A 12 -4.40 1.94 15.19
N THR A 13 -4.08 2.94 16.01
CA THR A 13 -5.02 3.95 16.48
C THR A 13 -4.91 5.22 15.63
N PHE A 14 -5.91 6.08 15.70
CA PHE A 14 -5.87 7.40 15.04
C PHE A 14 -4.65 8.22 15.46
N ASP A 15 -4.35 8.25 16.75
CA ASP A 15 -3.20 8.99 17.29
C ASP A 15 -1.87 8.36 16.85
N PHE A 16 -1.79 7.02 16.77
CA PHE A 16 -0.61 6.34 16.26
C PHE A 16 -0.34 6.72 14.81
N VAL A 17 -1.37 6.70 13.95
CA VAL A 17 -1.23 7.08 12.54
C VAL A 17 -0.75 8.53 12.42
N GLN A 18 -1.34 9.46 13.18
CA GLN A 18 -0.88 10.87 13.18
C GLN A 18 0.58 11.01 13.58
N ALA A 19 1.03 10.27 14.58
CA ALA A 19 2.43 10.29 15.01
C ALA A 19 3.36 9.78 13.91
N LYS A 20 2.97 8.70 13.20
CA LYS A 20 3.76 8.14 12.09
C LYS A 20 3.80 9.05 10.87
N GLU A 21 2.70 9.66 10.52
CA GLU A 21 2.68 10.71 9.48
C GLU A 21 3.65 11.85 9.80
N ALA A 22 3.63 12.35 11.04
CA ALA A 22 4.53 13.42 11.48
C ALA A 22 6.02 12.99 11.45
N GLU A 23 6.31 11.72 11.73
CA GLU A 23 7.67 11.18 11.74
C GLU A 23 8.24 10.95 10.34
N PHE A 24 7.41 10.44 9.39
CA PHE A 24 7.91 9.93 8.13
C PHE A 24 7.56 10.78 6.90
N LEU A 25 6.46 11.55 6.92
CA LEU A 25 6.03 12.29 5.73
C LEU A 25 6.87 13.54 5.41
N GLY A 26 7.89 13.81 6.21
CA GLY A 26 8.96 14.74 5.83
C GLY A 26 9.89 14.19 4.74
N LEU A 27 9.79 12.88 4.42
CA LEU A 27 10.57 12.18 3.38
C LEU A 27 12.06 12.52 3.47
N SER A 28 12.66 12.31 4.62
CA SER A 28 14.03 12.73 4.92
C SER A 28 14.94 11.61 5.42
N LYS A 29 14.46 10.37 5.40
CA LYS A 29 15.24 9.22 5.92
C LYS A 29 16.36 8.82 4.98
N ARG A 30 16.09 8.83 3.66
CA ARG A 30 17.07 8.43 2.65
C ARG A 30 16.75 9.03 1.28
N LYS A 31 17.81 9.24 0.47
CA LYS A 31 17.69 9.59 -0.93
C LYS A 31 18.26 8.45 -1.75
N MET A 32 17.48 7.88 -2.65
CA MET A 32 17.81 6.68 -3.43
C MET A 32 17.19 6.73 -4.81
N SER A 33 17.87 6.12 -5.80
CA SER A 33 17.22 5.72 -7.04
C SER A 33 16.20 4.60 -6.78
N VAL A 34 15.29 4.38 -7.73
CA VAL A 34 14.31 3.27 -7.63
C VAL A 34 15.01 1.92 -7.51
N TRP A 35 16.09 1.69 -8.28
CA TRP A 35 16.83 0.42 -8.20
C TRP A 35 17.53 0.22 -6.86
N GLU A 36 18.16 1.26 -6.31
CA GLU A 36 18.73 1.17 -4.96
C GLU A 36 17.67 0.86 -3.90
N ALA A 37 16.47 1.44 -4.06
CA ALA A 37 15.36 1.14 -3.16
C ALA A 37 14.84 -0.30 -3.33
N LEU A 38 14.76 -0.82 -4.57
CA LEU A 38 14.41 -2.21 -4.86
C LEU A 38 15.45 -3.20 -4.30
N ASP A 39 16.74 -2.94 -4.54
CA ASP A 39 17.83 -3.75 -4.01
C ASP A 39 17.83 -3.73 -2.45
N TYR A 40 17.55 -2.57 -1.86
CA TYR A 40 17.41 -2.43 -0.41
C TYR A 40 16.20 -3.20 0.12
N LEU A 41 15.04 -3.05 -0.53
CA LEU A 41 13.83 -3.79 -0.18
C LEU A 41 14.02 -5.30 -0.28
N ASN A 42 14.81 -5.77 -1.22
CA ASN A 42 15.07 -7.21 -1.42
C ASN A 42 15.81 -7.87 -0.23
N THR A 43 16.29 -7.09 0.73
CA THR A 43 16.82 -7.61 2.00
C THR A 43 15.74 -7.92 3.04
N LEU A 44 14.47 -7.53 2.79
CA LEU A 44 13.35 -7.74 3.68
C LEU A 44 12.71 -9.11 3.44
N VAL A 45 12.40 -9.81 4.54
CA VAL A 45 11.49 -10.97 4.54
C VAL A 45 10.14 -10.51 5.11
N ASP A 46 9.08 -10.57 4.32
CA ASP A 46 7.74 -10.10 4.69
C ASP A 46 6.97 -11.20 5.44
N ASP A 47 6.70 -10.99 6.73
CA ASP A 47 5.98 -11.95 7.60
C ASP A 47 4.47 -12.04 7.26
N SER A 48 3.92 -11.11 6.48
CA SER A 48 2.51 -11.12 6.07
C SER A 48 2.28 -11.86 4.76
N ASP A 49 3.31 -12.02 3.92
CA ASP A 49 3.22 -12.73 2.65
C ASP A 49 3.20 -14.24 2.89
N PRO A 50 2.17 -14.97 2.44
CA PRO A 50 2.14 -16.41 2.52
C PRO A 50 3.18 -17.10 1.59
N ASP A 51 3.74 -16.37 0.64
CA ASP A 51 4.67 -16.87 -0.39
C ASP A 51 6.12 -16.48 -0.07
N ILE A 52 6.63 -17.02 1.03
CA ILE A 52 7.99 -16.77 1.54
C ILE A 52 9.13 -17.26 0.61
N GLU A 53 8.81 -17.95 -0.48
CA GLU A 53 9.81 -18.46 -1.44
C GLU A 53 10.25 -17.44 -2.49
N LEU A 54 9.49 -16.33 -2.65
CA LEU A 54 9.80 -15.25 -3.59
C LEU A 54 10.45 -14.09 -2.84
N ASP A 55 11.54 -13.56 -3.40
CA ASP A 55 12.08 -12.29 -2.92
C ASP A 55 11.21 -11.11 -3.40
N GLN A 56 11.33 -9.97 -2.72
CA GLN A 56 10.50 -8.80 -2.98
C GLN A 56 10.63 -8.30 -4.43
N LEU A 57 11.84 -8.29 -4.97
CA LEU A 57 12.09 -7.88 -6.35
C LEU A 57 11.41 -8.81 -7.36
N GLN A 58 11.43 -10.12 -7.13
CA GLN A 58 10.76 -11.09 -8.00
C GLN A 58 9.23 -10.90 -8.00
N HIS A 59 8.63 -10.67 -6.83
CA HIS A 59 7.20 -10.35 -6.74
C HIS A 59 6.85 -9.12 -7.58
N LEU A 60 7.57 -8.03 -7.41
CA LEU A 60 7.36 -6.77 -8.13
C LEU A 60 7.53 -6.93 -9.64
N LEU A 61 8.58 -7.63 -10.08
CA LEU A 61 8.80 -7.91 -11.49
C LEU A 61 7.74 -8.82 -12.09
N GLN A 62 7.29 -9.86 -11.39
CA GLN A 62 6.21 -10.73 -11.86
C GLN A 62 4.92 -9.94 -12.04
N THR A 63 4.55 -9.09 -11.09
CA THR A 63 3.39 -8.21 -11.17
C THR A 63 3.49 -7.28 -12.38
N ALA A 64 4.62 -6.58 -12.53
CA ALA A 64 4.84 -5.64 -13.62
C ALA A 64 4.85 -6.32 -15.00
N GLU A 65 5.49 -7.49 -15.13
CA GLU A 65 5.54 -8.24 -16.39
C GLU A 65 4.17 -8.80 -16.80
N ALA A 66 3.35 -9.27 -15.86
CA ALA A 66 1.98 -9.70 -16.14
C ALA A 66 1.14 -8.53 -16.69
N ILE A 67 1.24 -7.36 -16.05
CA ILE A 67 0.58 -6.12 -16.51
C ILE A 67 1.07 -5.73 -17.93
N ARG A 68 2.38 -5.82 -18.18
CA ARG A 68 2.99 -5.51 -19.48
C ARG A 68 2.55 -6.46 -20.57
N GLN A 69 2.49 -7.76 -20.30
CA GLN A 69 2.05 -8.80 -21.24
C GLN A 69 0.59 -8.62 -21.64
N ASP A 70 -0.26 -8.12 -20.76
CA ASP A 70 -1.66 -7.80 -21.06
C ASP A 70 -1.84 -6.47 -21.82
N GLY A 71 -0.74 -5.80 -22.17
CA GLY A 71 -0.75 -4.60 -23.02
C GLY A 71 -1.28 -3.34 -22.33
N HIS A 72 -1.16 -3.26 -21.01
CA HIS A 72 -1.54 -2.07 -20.25
C HIS A 72 -0.56 -0.90 -20.46
N PRO A 73 -0.98 0.35 -20.19
CA PRO A 73 -0.13 1.51 -20.39
C PRO A 73 1.08 1.51 -19.45
N ASP A 74 2.16 2.17 -19.89
CA ASP A 74 3.45 2.25 -19.20
C ASP A 74 3.34 2.63 -17.72
N TRP A 75 2.50 3.61 -17.38
CA TRP A 75 2.32 4.02 -15.97
C TRP A 75 1.71 2.90 -15.11
N PHE A 76 0.88 2.03 -15.69
CA PHE A 76 0.30 0.89 -14.96
C PHE A 76 1.36 -0.21 -14.75
N VAL A 77 2.19 -0.49 -15.77
CA VAL A 77 3.33 -1.40 -15.66
C VAL A 77 4.29 -0.92 -14.57
N LEU A 78 4.63 0.38 -14.58
CA LEU A 78 5.48 0.99 -13.57
C LEU A 78 4.88 0.88 -12.17
N THR A 79 3.56 1.07 -12.02
CA THR A 79 2.87 0.88 -10.74
C THR A 79 3.06 -0.54 -10.21
N GLY A 80 2.98 -1.55 -11.08
CA GLY A 80 3.25 -2.94 -10.69
C GLY A 80 4.66 -3.14 -10.12
N LEU A 81 5.66 -2.48 -10.70
CA LEU A 81 7.04 -2.54 -10.18
C LEU A 81 7.21 -1.82 -8.84
N LEU A 82 6.41 -0.79 -8.56
CA LEU A 82 6.64 0.13 -7.44
C LEU A 82 5.76 -0.14 -6.23
N HIS A 83 4.59 -0.77 -6.38
CA HIS A 83 3.48 -0.72 -5.42
C HIS A 83 3.86 -1.05 -3.98
N ASP A 84 4.81 -1.94 -3.78
CA ASP A 84 5.29 -2.41 -2.49
C ASP A 84 6.57 -1.71 -1.99
N LEU A 85 7.10 -0.77 -2.76
CA LEU A 85 8.38 -0.12 -2.42
C LEU A 85 8.33 0.63 -1.07
N GLY A 86 7.15 0.98 -0.60
CA GLY A 86 6.93 1.57 0.74
C GLY A 86 7.31 0.63 1.90
N LYS A 87 7.44 -0.67 1.66
CA LYS A 87 7.93 -1.65 2.66
C LYS A 87 9.36 -1.36 3.15
N VAL A 88 10.09 -0.45 2.49
CA VAL A 88 11.37 0.09 3.00
C VAL A 88 11.26 0.69 4.40
N LEU A 89 10.08 1.07 4.86
CA LEU A 89 9.83 1.49 6.25
C LEU A 89 10.32 0.46 7.28
N CYS A 90 10.21 -0.84 6.98
CA CYS A 90 10.73 -1.90 7.85
C CYS A 90 12.25 -1.79 8.02
N LEU A 91 12.96 -1.33 6.99
CA LEU A 91 14.41 -1.15 7.00
C LEU A 91 14.82 0.16 7.71
N TYR A 92 13.85 1.03 8.01
CA TYR A 92 14.04 2.21 8.86
C TYR A 92 13.72 1.96 10.34
N GLY A 93 13.46 0.68 10.70
CA GLY A 93 13.22 0.26 12.07
C GLY A 93 11.75 0.14 12.47
N GLU A 94 10.82 0.36 11.53
CA GLU A 94 9.40 0.12 11.79
C GLU A 94 9.12 -1.38 11.90
N PRO A 95 8.31 -1.80 12.89
CA PRO A 95 7.92 -3.20 12.99
C PRO A 95 6.99 -3.58 11.83
N GLN A 96 7.10 -4.80 11.34
CA GLN A 96 6.32 -5.25 10.18
C GLN A 96 4.80 -5.06 10.36
N TRP A 97 4.25 -5.28 11.55
CA TRP A 97 2.83 -5.07 11.82
C TRP A 97 2.36 -3.62 11.58
N ALA A 98 3.27 -2.64 11.60
CA ALA A 98 2.98 -1.23 11.31
C ALA A 98 3.24 -0.85 9.83
N VAL A 99 3.68 -1.79 8.99
CA VAL A 99 4.11 -1.47 7.62
C VAL A 99 3.37 -2.29 6.58
N VAL A 100 3.22 -3.60 6.78
CA VAL A 100 2.65 -4.53 5.80
C VAL A 100 1.26 -5.03 6.24
N GLY A 101 0.58 -5.77 5.39
CA GLY A 101 -0.77 -6.31 5.63
C GLY A 101 -1.89 -5.37 5.19
N ASP A 102 -3.13 -5.75 5.50
CA ASP A 102 -4.34 -5.01 5.13
C ASP A 102 -4.33 -3.58 5.69
N THR A 103 -4.83 -2.64 4.88
CA THR A 103 -5.07 -1.26 5.30
C THR A 103 -6.56 -0.97 5.46
N TYR A 104 -6.88 0.00 6.29
CA TYR A 104 -8.26 0.38 6.62
C TYR A 104 -8.31 1.80 7.21
N PRO A 105 -9.48 2.49 7.18
CA PRO A 105 -9.65 3.77 7.84
C PRO A 105 -9.49 3.68 9.36
N VAL A 106 -8.81 4.66 9.95
CA VAL A 106 -8.82 4.94 11.39
C VAL A 106 -9.64 6.21 11.65
N GLY A 107 -10.07 6.44 12.89
CA GLY A 107 -10.91 7.59 13.24
C GLY A 107 -12.40 7.41 12.96
N CYS A 108 -12.84 6.22 12.58
CA CYS A 108 -14.23 5.78 12.48
C CYS A 108 -14.34 4.31 12.85
N GLN A 109 -15.55 3.79 12.96
CA GLN A 109 -15.81 2.40 13.32
C GLN A 109 -15.09 1.42 12.39
N PHE A 110 -14.35 0.47 12.97
CA PHE A 110 -13.73 -0.62 12.24
C PHE A 110 -14.78 -1.56 11.65
N SER A 111 -14.63 -1.91 10.37
CA SER A 111 -15.54 -2.84 9.69
C SER A 111 -15.26 -4.29 10.07
N ASP A 112 -16.31 -5.09 10.17
CA ASP A 112 -16.23 -6.55 10.32
C ASP A 112 -15.71 -7.27 9.05
N LYS A 113 -15.52 -6.53 7.94
CA LYS A 113 -14.96 -7.02 6.68
C LYS A 113 -13.43 -7.00 6.67
N ILE A 114 -12.80 -6.38 7.65
CA ILE A 114 -11.34 -6.40 7.79
C ILE A 114 -10.93 -7.79 8.31
N VAL A 115 -9.87 -8.36 7.75
CA VAL A 115 -9.34 -9.67 8.17
C VAL A 115 -9.04 -9.66 9.67
N TYR A 116 -9.44 -10.73 10.40
CA TYR A 116 -9.29 -10.81 11.86
C TYR A 116 -9.89 -9.64 12.63
N SER A 117 -11.01 -9.11 12.19
CA SER A 117 -11.68 -7.94 12.79
C SER A 117 -11.99 -8.10 14.28
N GLU A 118 -12.07 -9.34 14.79
CA GLU A 118 -12.26 -9.61 16.21
C GLU A 118 -11.14 -9.04 17.10
N PHE A 119 -9.95 -8.79 16.56
CA PHE A 119 -8.83 -8.23 17.33
C PHE A 119 -8.96 -6.73 17.60
N PHE A 120 -9.85 -6.01 16.89
CA PHE A 120 -10.12 -4.61 17.20
C PHE A 120 -10.76 -4.40 18.57
N ALA A 121 -11.34 -5.43 19.16
CA ALA A 121 -11.85 -5.33 20.53
C ALA A 121 -10.79 -4.90 21.56
N ASP A 122 -9.52 -5.15 21.28
CA ASP A 122 -8.37 -4.73 22.11
C ASP A 122 -7.78 -3.37 21.67
N ASN A 123 -8.31 -2.72 20.61
CA ASN A 123 -7.85 -1.41 20.15
C ASN A 123 -8.49 -0.29 21.00
N PRO A 124 -7.72 0.68 21.52
CA PRO A 124 -8.27 1.79 22.29
C PRO A 124 -9.38 2.57 21.59
N ASP A 125 -9.29 2.76 20.26
CA ASP A 125 -10.27 3.53 19.48
C ASP A 125 -11.59 2.78 19.31
N PHE A 126 -11.62 1.45 19.53
CA PHE A 126 -12.82 0.62 19.37
C PHE A 126 -13.97 1.04 20.29
N SER A 127 -13.65 1.51 21.50
CA SER A 127 -14.63 1.98 22.48
C SER A 127 -14.64 3.50 22.67
N ASP A 128 -13.81 4.25 21.95
CA ASP A 128 -13.76 5.72 22.04
C ASP A 128 -14.95 6.34 21.30
N GLU A 129 -15.76 7.13 22.01
CA GLU A 129 -16.96 7.77 21.47
C GLU A 129 -16.70 8.67 20.26
N ARG A 130 -15.48 9.17 20.08
CA ARG A 130 -15.07 9.97 18.93
C ARG A 130 -14.99 9.13 17.63
N TYR A 131 -14.67 7.84 17.77
CA TYR A 131 -14.31 6.97 16.64
C TYR A 131 -15.25 5.77 16.44
N ASN A 132 -16.03 5.39 17.45
CA ASN A 132 -16.83 4.15 17.42
C ASN A 132 -18.17 4.28 16.68
N THR A 133 -18.34 5.28 15.85
CA THR A 133 -19.52 5.46 15.00
C THR A 133 -19.17 5.27 13.52
N LYS A 134 -20.18 5.00 12.69
CA LYS A 134 -20.02 4.79 11.24
C LYS A 134 -19.16 5.86 10.58
N LEU A 135 -19.33 7.12 10.95
CA LEU A 135 -18.59 8.24 10.36
C LEU A 135 -17.39 8.67 11.21
N GLY A 136 -17.42 8.44 12.54
CA GLY A 136 -16.38 8.89 13.44
C GLY A 136 -16.14 10.41 13.32
N VAL A 137 -14.92 10.79 12.95
CA VAL A 137 -14.52 12.19 12.74
C VAL A 137 -14.78 12.69 11.31
N TYR A 138 -15.30 11.84 10.43
CA TYR A 138 -15.52 12.15 9.01
C TYR A 138 -16.97 12.55 8.73
N THR A 139 -17.21 13.05 7.52
CA THR A 139 -18.54 13.30 6.98
C THR A 139 -18.86 12.34 5.85
N GLU A 140 -20.14 12.11 5.59
CA GLU A 140 -20.55 11.22 4.50
C GLU A 140 -20.07 11.75 3.15
N ASN A 141 -19.51 10.87 2.31
CA ASN A 141 -18.94 11.18 0.99
C ASN A 141 -17.82 12.25 1.01
N CYS A 142 -17.08 12.36 2.11
CA CYS A 142 -16.00 13.34 2.22
C CYS A 142 -14.85 13.11 1.22
N GLY A 143 -14.71 11.90 0.71
CA GLY A 143 -13.60 11.48 -0.14
C GLY A 143 -12.44 10.91 0.68
N LEU A 144 -11.79 9.87 0.14
CA LEU A 144 -10.73 9.14 0.83
C LEU A 144 -9.46 9.98 1.03
N ASP A 145 -9.28 11.07 0.29
CA ASP A 145 -8.20 12.03 0.52
C ASP A 145 -8.32 12.76 1.88
N HIS A 146 -9.52 12.77 2.46
CA HIS A 146 -9.80 13.33 3.80
C HIS A 146 -9.84 12.27 4.90
N VAL A 147 -9.64 11.00 4.55
CA VAL A 147 -9.70 9.87 5.47
C VAL A 147 -8.28 9.41 5.81
N LYS A 148 -7.97 9.29 7.10
CA LYS A 148 -6.72 8.67 7.54
C LYS A 148 -6.84 7.15 7.42
N MET A 149 -5.95 6.58 6.61
CA MET A 149 -5.77 5.13 6.55
C MET A 149 -4.86 4.67 7.68
N SER A 150 -4.99 3.41 8.08
CA SER A 150 -3.98 2.78 8.95
C SER A 150 -2.59 3.00 8.36
N TRP A 151 -1.60 3.25 9.23
CA TRP A 151 -0.23 3.46 8.77
C TRP A 151 0.33 2.21 8.12
N GLY A 152 1.03 2.39 7.01
CA GLY A 152 1.64 1.30 6.28
C GLY A 152 2.39 1.75 5.03
N HIS A 153 2.91 0.76 4.31
CA HIS A 153 3.67 0.97 3.07
C HIS A 153 2.87 1.69 2.00
N ASP A 154 1.57 1.44 1.90
CA ASP A 154 0.65 2.04 0.94
C ASP A 154 0.61 3.56 1.09
N GLU A 155 0.27 4.04 2.29
CA GLU A 155 0.17 5.47 2.60
C GLU A 155 1.53 6.16 2.45
N TYR A 156 2.60 5.54 2.95
CA TYR A 156 3.94 6.09 2.84
C TYR A 156 4.38 6.24 1.38
N LEU A 157 4.24 5.19 0.58
CA LEU A 157 4.64 5.21 -0.83
C LEU A 157 3.79 6.19 -1.65
N TYR A 158 2.50 6.31 -1.35
CA TYR A 158 1.66 7.34 -1.96
C TYR A 158 2.29 8.73 -1.78
N HIS A 159 2.76 9.06 -0.59
CA HIS A 159 3.40 10.36 -0.34
C HIS A 159 4.75 10.52 -1.05
N VAL A 160 5.53 9.46 -1.22
CA VAL A 160 6.77 9.48 -2.03
C VAL A 160 6.46 9.75 -3.50
N MET A 161 5.37 9.16 -4.04
CA MET A 161 5.08 9.13 -5.47
C MET A 161 4.10 10.22 -5.95
N LYS A 162 3.39 10.91 -5.05
CA LYS A 162 2.25 11.80 -5.39
C LYS A 162 2.59 12.95 -6.33
N ALA A 163 3.86 13.37 -6.41
CA ALA A 163 4.29 14.43 -7.31
C ALA A 163 4.60 13.96 -8.75
N TYR A 164 4.65 12.66 -8.99
CA TYR A 164 5.22 12.09 -10.20
C TYR A 164 4.23 11.24 -11.00
N LEU A 165 3.37 10.49 -10.34
CA LEU A 165 2.52 9.50 -10.99
C LEU A 165 1.10 10.02 -11.23
N PRO A 166 0.41 9.52 -12.25
CA PRO A 166 -0.99 9.88 -12.50
C PRO A 166 -1.90 9.34 -11.39
N LYS A 167 -3.03 10.02 -11.19
CA LYS A 167 -3.98 9.71 -10.12
C LYS A 167 -4.40 8.24 -10.05
N PRO A 168 -4.74 7.53 -11.13
CA PRO A 168 -5.05 6.10 -11.05
C PRO A 168 -3.91 5.25 -10.48
N ALA A 169 -2.65 5.55 -10.81
CA ALA A 169 -1.49 4.87 -10.24
C ALA A 169 -1.37 5.13 -8.73
N LEU A 170 -1.60 6.37 -8.32
CA LEU A 170 -1.59 6.75 -6.89
C LEU A 170 -2.68 6.04 -6.09
N TYR A 171 -3.88 5.86 -6.67
CA TYR A 171 -4.94 5.07 -6.04
C TYR A 171 -4.55 3.61 -5.90
N MET A 172 -3.95 3.01 -6.91
CA MET A 172 -3.46 1.62 -6.83
C MET A 172 -2.41 1.49 -5.71
N ILE A 173 -1.42 2.37 -5.66
CA ILE A 173 -0.40 2.37 -4.61
C ILE A 173 -1.02 2.52 -3.22
N ARG A 174 -1.91 3.49 -3.04
CA ARG A 174 -2.45 3.86 -1.71
C ARG A 174 -3.47 2.86 -1.18
N TYR A 175 -4.18 2.13 -2.07
CA TYR A 175 -5.36 1.36 -1.68
C TYR A 175 -5.33 -0.11 -2.12
N HIS A 176 -4.20 -0.63 -2.66
CA HIS A 176 -4.15 -2.04 -3.07
C HIS A 176 -4.35 -3.00 -1.90
N SER A 177 -3.91 -2.66 -0.69
CA SER A 177 -4.13 -3.44 0.52
C SER A 177 -5.46 -3.12 1.23
N PHE A 178 -6.30 -2.23 0.70
CA PHE A 178 -7.61 -1.90 1.27
C PHE A 178 -8.68 -2.92 0.86
N TYR A 179 -8.44 -4.20 1.16
CA TYR A 179 -9.26 -5.34 0.77
C TYR A 179 -10.72 -5.23 1.26
N ALA A 180 -10.94 -4.74 2.48
CA ALA A 180 -12.28 -4.54 3.02
C ALA A 180 -13.15 -3.63 2.13
N GLN A 181 -12.54 -2.69 1.39
CA GLN A 181 -13.26 -1.85 0.44
C GLN A 181 -13.39 -2.51 -0.93
N HIS A 182 -12.28 -2.78 -1.63
CA HIS A 182 -12.36 -3.15 -3.04
C HIS A 182 -12.89 -4.57 -3.29
N ARG A 183 -12.89 -5.45 -2.27
CA ARG A 183 -13.49 -6.79 -2.31
C ARG A 183 -14.88 -6.85 -1.69
N GLU A 184 -15.07 -6.18 -0.54
CA GLU A 184 -16.27 -6.33 0.28
C GLU A 184 -17.17 -5.09 0.28
N GLY A 185 -16.74 -3.96 -0.33
CA GLY A 185 -17.50 -2.73 -0.41
C GLY A 185 -17.66 -1.99 0.92
N ALA A 186 -16.84 -2.31 1.93
CA ALA A 186 -16.81 -1.55 3.17
C ALA A 186 -16.40 -0.09 2.94
N TYR A 187 -16.84 0.82 3.79
CA TYR A 187 -16.50 2.23 3.76
C TYR A 187 -16.94 3.03 2.52
N ASN A 188 -17.81 2.49 1.66
CA ASN A 188 -18.38 3.24 0.54
C ASN A 188 -19.00 4.59 0.92
N HIS A 189 -19.50 4.71 2.16
CA HIS A 189 -20.11 5.92 2.67
C HIS A 189 -19.10 7.07 2.91
N LEU A 190 -17.81 6.79 2.93
CA LEU A 190 -16.75 7.81 3.00
C LEU A 190 -16.29 8.25 1.61
N MET A 191 -16.51 7.44 0.58
CA MET A 191 -16.05 7.66 -0.77
C MET A 191 -16.86 8.72 -1.50
N ASN A 192 -16.18 9.58 -2.26
CA ASN A 192 -16.81 10.50 -3.20
C ASN A 192 -16.85 9.91 -4.62
N LYS A 193 -17.35 10.68 -5.58
CA LYS A 193 -17.45 10.24 -6.98
C LYS A 193 -16.08 9.90 -7.58
N GLU A 194 -15.07 10.69 -7.31
CA GLU A 194 -13.72 10.48 -7.82
C GLU A 194 -13.08 9.20 -7.27
N ASP A 195 -13.32 8.89 -5.99
CA ASP A 195 -12.87 7.63 -5.40
C ASP A 195 -13.49 6.43 -6.12
N HIS A 196 -14.80 6.45 -6.36
CA HIS A 196 -15.46 5.34 -7.07
C HIS A 196 -14.91 5.15 -8.50
N GLU A 197 -14.61 6.23 -9.23
CA GLU A 197 -14.02 6.16 -10.56
C GLU A 197 -12.60 5.56 -10.52
N ASN A 198 -11.77 5.96 -9.56
CA ASN A 198 -10.39 5.49 -9.46
C ASN A 198 -10.25 4.10 -8.82
N PHE A 199 -11.21 3.67 -7.98
CA PHE A 199 -11.19 2.31 -7.43
C PHE A 199 -11.39 1.22 -8.48
N GLU A 200 -11.93 1.54 -9.66
CA GLU A 200 -11.95 0.58 -10.78
C GLU A 200 -10.52 0.18 -11.22
N TRP A 201 -9.55 1.08 -11.06
CA TRP A 201 -8.14 0.76 -11.31
C TRP A 201 -7.54 -0.10 -10.19
N VAL A 202 -7.89 0.15 -8.92
CA VAL A 202 -7.48 -0.69 -7.78
C VAL A 202 -7.98 -2.12 -7.97
N LYS A 203 -9.26 -2.29 -8.32
CA LYS A 203 -9.87 -3.61 -8.60
C LYS A 203 -9.19 -4.30 -9.79
N LYS A 204 -8.83 -3.54 -10.83
CA LYS A 204 -8.12 -4.06 -12.00
C LYS A 204 -6.70 -4.49 -11.69
N PHE A 205 -6.02 -3.79 -10.76
CA PHE A 205 -4.68 -4.09 -10.32
C PHE A 205 -4.60 -5.34 -9.42
N ASN A 206 -5.57 -5.50 -8.51
CA ASN A 206 -5.53 -6.53 -7.47
C ASN A 206 -5.26 -7.97 -7.95
N PRO A 207 -5.80 -8.45 -9.09
CA PRO A 207 -5.46 -9.77 -9.61
C PRO A 207 -3.98 -9.93 -9.98
N TYR A 208 -3.32 -8.87 -10.45
CA TYR A 208 -1.89 -8.91 -10.80
C TYR A 208 -1.01 -9.03 -9.56
N ASP A 209 -1.32 -8.29 -8.52
CA ASP A 209 -0.63 -8.35 -7.24
C ASP A 209 -0.71 -9.74 -6.60
N LEU A 210 -1.90 -10.34 -6.55
CA LEU A 210 -2.13 -11.58 -5.81
C LEU A 210 -1.83 -12.87 -6.60
N TYR A 211 -1.92 -12.84 -7.94
CA TYR A 211 -1.92 -14.05 -8.75
C TYR A 211 -0.87 -14.07 -9.87
N SER A 212 0.06 -13.15 -9.90
CA SER A 212 1.10 -13.04 -10.95
C SER A 212 2.23 -14.06 -10.81
N LYS A 213 1.89 -15.32 -10.52
CA LYS A 213 2.89 -16.41 -10.49
C LYS A 213 3.24 -16.84 -11.91
N ALA A 214 4.37 -16.36 -12.42
CA ALA A 214 4.91 -16.85 -13.69
C ALA A 214 5.53 -18.25 -13.51
N PRO A 215 5.32 -19.19 -14.48
CA PRO A 215 5.96 -20.51 -14.43
C PRO A 215 7.50 -20.42 -14.44
N VAL A 216 8.04 -19.36 -15.02
CA VAL A 216 9.48 -19.02 -15.02
C VAL A 216 9.61 -17.62 -14.44
N PRO A 217 10.36 -17.44 -13.35
CA PRO A 217 10.59 -16.13 -12.77
C PRO A 217 11.21 -15.16 -13.79
N PRO A 218 10.81 -13.89 -13.82
CA PRO A 218 11.43 -12.88 -14.67
C PRO A 218 12.93 -12.73 -14.42
N ASP A 219 13.72 -12.64 -15.48
CA ASP A 219 15.14 -12.34 -15.37
C ASP A 219 15.34 -10.84 -15.10
N ALA A 220 15.53 -10.49 -13.83
CA ALA A 220 15.70 -9.12 -13.37
C ALA A 220 16.86 -8.40 -14.11
N LYS A 221 17.95 -9.11 -14.40
CA LYS A 221 19.12 -8.54 -15.07
C LYS A 221 18.82 -8.23 -16.54
N ALA A 222 18.12 -9.10 -17.22
CA ALA A 222 17.72 -8.89 -18.61
C ALA A 222 16.67 -7.80 -18.76
N LEU A 223 15.75 -7.66 -17.78
CA LEU A 223 14.68 -6.67 -17.80
C LEU A 223 15.09 -5.28 -17.30
N ARG A 224 16.18 -5.18 -16.56
CA ARG A 224 16.63 -3.93 -15.94
C ARG A 224 16.71 -2.75 -16.93
N PRO A 225 17.29 -2.85 -18.13
CA PRO A 225 17.36 -1.72 -19.06
C PRO A 225 15.97 -1.19 -19.45
N TYR A 226 15.01 -2.08 -19.70
CA TYR A 226 13.63 -1.69 -20.02
C TYR A 226 12.98 -0.90 -18.87
N TYR A 227 13.14 -1.38 -17.63
CA TYR A 227 12.56 -0.71 -16.48
C TYR A 227 13.30 0.58 -16.10
N GLU A 228 14.60 0.68 -16.33
CA GLU A 228 15.35 1.94 -16.18
C GLU A 228 14.83 3.02 -17.14
N ASP A 229 14.59 2.66 -18.41
CA ASP A 229 13.96 3.56 -19.40
C ASP A 229 12.53 3.94 -18.99
N LEU A 230 11.77 2.99 -18.47
CA LEU A 230 10.39 3.24 -18.03
C LEU A 230 10.35 4.15 -16.79
N ILE A 231 11.20 3.92 -15.81
CA ILE A 231 11.35 4.77 -14.61
C ILE A 231 11.70 6.20 -15.02
N ALA A 232 12.68 6.38 -15.91
CA ALA A 232 13.13 7.71 -16.37
C ALA A 232 12.03 8.53 -17.07
N LYS A 233 10.97 7.91 -17.58
CA LYS A 233 9.83 8.64 -18.16
C LYS A 233 8.96 9.35 -17.12
N TYR A 234 8.94 8.88 -15.88
CA TYR A 234 7.98 9.31 -14.87
C TYR A 234 8.65 9.88 -13.61
N LEU A 235 9.83 9.39 -13.26
CA LEU A 235 10.48 9.66 -11.98
C LEU A 235 11.84 10.34 -12.19
N PRO A 236 12.30 11.14 -11.22
CA PRO A 236 13.67 11.66 -11.21
C PRO A 236 14.67 10.53 -10.93
N ASP A 237 15.96 10.83 -11.15
CA ASP A 237 17.05 9.87 -10.91
C ASP A 237 17.06 9.33 -9.47
N GLU A 238 16.70 10.17 -8.51
CA GLU A 238 16.62 9.82 -7.08
C GLU A 238 15.34 10.37 -6.45
N LEU A 239 14.75 9.58 -5.58
CA LEU A 239 13.58 9.90 -4.78
C LEU A 239 13.97 10.15 -3.31
N LEU A 240 13.17 10.95 -2.62
CA LEU A 240 13.25 11.12 -1.18
C LEU A 240 12.29 10.14 -0.49
N PHE A 241 12.85 9.40 0.46
CA PHE A 241 12.15 8.42 1.29
C PHE A 241 12.18 8.80 2.76
#